data_569a6e76fbb437565bbf5cb970a52d9f
#
_entry.id   569a6e76fbb437565bbf5cb970a52d9f
#
_cell.length_a   1.000
_cell.length_b   1.000
_cell.length_c   1.000
_cell.angle_alpha   90.00
_cell.angle_beta   90.00
_cell.angle_gamma   90.00
#
_symmetry.space_group_name_H-M   'P 1'
#
loop_
_entity.id
_entity.type
_entity.pdbx_description
1 polymer ?
#
loop_
_entity_poly.entity_id
_entity_poly.type
_entity_poly.pdbx_seq_one_letter_code
_entity_poly.pdbx_strand_id
1 'polypeptide(L)'
;MGKLGFDNDKYLSMQSAHIRERISQFGGKLYLEFGGKLFDDFHASRVLPGFQPDSKIRMLQKIRDEVEIIIAVCANDIEKNKVRGDLGITYDDDCLRLMDAFRALGLYVGSIVVTQYAGQSAADAFLKRLDALGVKHYCHYPIAGYPSDVAHIVSDEGFGRNDYIETTHSLVVVTAPGPGSGKMATCLSQLYHEHKHGVAAGYAKFETFPIWNLPLKHPVNLAYEAATADLNDVNMIDPFHLEAYGVTTVNYNRDVEIFPVLRAMFERIQGTCPYQSPTDMGVNMAGNCIVDDEVCREASRLEILRRYYAAEVAVMRGDADECQLRKLELVMQQANVTADICPAVAASLKKAEETAQPAGAMMLPDGRVITGKTSSLLGASASLLLNALKAMGGVDDRLDLISAQVIEPISRLKTESLGHHNPRLHSDEVLIALCISALTNPIAQLAQAQLGSLRGCDAHFSVIISEEDIKLYKRLGIHVTCEPKYELKKLYHK
;
A
#
# COMPACT_ATOMS: atom_id res chain seq x y z
N MET A 1 -10.09 -22.41 3.38
CA MET A 1 -9.43 -21.32 4.09
C MET A 1 -7.95 -21.41 3.79
N GLY A 2 -7.31 -20.32 3.32
CA GLY A 2 -5.87 -20.28 3.11
C GLY A 2 -5.11 -20.55 4.41
N LYS A 3 -3.90 -21.07 4.33
CA LYS A 3 -3.03 -21.26 5.49
C LYS A 3 -2.79 -19.92 6.18
N LEU A 4 -2.83 -19.90 7.51
CA LEU A 4 -2.61 -18.69 8.31
C LEU A 4 -1.11 -18.59 8.65
N GLY A 5 -0.44 -17.53 8.26
CA GLY A 5 0.96 -17.25 8.57
C GLY A 5 1.16 -16.21 9.67
N PHE A 6 0.12 -15.41 9.97
CA PHE A 6 0.20 -14.27 10.87
C PHE A 6 -1.03 -14.19 11.80
N ASP A 7 -0.77 -13.98 13.09
CA ASP A 7 -1.81 -13.76 14.10
C ASP A 7 -2.11 -12.27 14.26
N ASN A 8 -3.18 -11.82 13.63
CA ASN A 8 -3.59 -10.42 13.62
C ASN A 8 -4.09 -9.92 14.98
N ASP A 9 -4.77 -10.75 15.75
CA ASP A 9 -5.31 -10.33 17.07
C ASP A 9 -4.18 -10.18 18.10
N LYS A 10 -3.21 -11.09 18.06
CA LYS A 10 -1.97 -10.97 18.84
C LYS A 10 -1.22 -9.69 18.46
N TYR A 11 -1.10 -9.39 17.16
CA TYR A 11 -0.46 -8.17 16.67
C TYR A 11 -1.15 -6.91 17.22
N LEU A 12 -2.47 -6.80 17.10
CA LEU A 12 -3.21 -5.66 17.62
C LEU A 12 -3.00 -5.46 19.12
N SER A 13 -2.96 -6.56 19.88
CA SER A 13 -2.75 -6.52 21.33
C SER A 13 -1.34 -6.08 21.70
N MET A 14 -0.32 -6.73 21.12
CA MET A 14 1.09 -6.43 21.41
C MET A 14 1.48 -5.03 21.00
N GLN A 15 1.05 -4.61 19.81
CA GLN A 15 1.35 -3.30 19.26
C GLN A 15 0.75 -2.17 20.12
N SER A 16 -0.53 -2.31 20.54
CA SER A 16 -1.17 -1.35 21.43
C SER A 16 -0.51 -1.28 22.81
N ALA A 17 -0.12 -2.43 23.37
CA ALA A 17 0.59 -2.48 24.65
C ALA A 17 1.95 -1.78 24.57
N HIS A 18 2.69 -2.03 23.50
CA HIS A 18 4.02 -1.41 23.30
C HIS A 18 3.93 0.11 23.08
N ILE A 19 2.89 0.61 22.41
CA ILE A 19 2.64 2.06 22.31
C ILE A 19 2.38 2.68 23.68
N ARG A 20 1.56 2.04 24.53
CA ARG A 20 1.30 2.55 25.90
C ARG A 20 2.54 2.52 26.78
N GLU A 21 3.39 1.51 26.63
CA GLU A 21 4.69 1.46 27.30
C GLU A 21 5.55 2.67 26.90
N ARG A 22 5.62 3.00 25.61
CA ARG A 22 6.32 4.18 25.11
C ARG A 22 5.76 5.48 25.66
N ILE A 23 4.43 5.65 25.71
CA ILE A 23 3.78 6.82 26.32
C ILE A 23 4.24 6.97 27.77
N SER A 24 4.22 5.90 28.54
CA SER A 24 4.66 5.89 29.95
C SER A 24 6.14 6.22 30.10
N GLN A 25 7.00 5.69 29.22
CA GLN A 25 8.45 5.92 29.21
C GLN A 25 8.78 7.42 29.05
N PHE A 26 7.97 8.16 28.29
CA PHE A 26 8.18 9.58 27.99
C PHE A 26 7.34 10.54 28.83
N GLY A 27 6.92 10.14 30.01
CA GLY A 27 6.23 11.04 30.93
C GLY A 27 4.76 11.31 30.60
N GLY A 28 4.15 10.48 29.77
CA GLY A 28 2.72 10.49 29.49
C GLY A 28 2.31 11.11 28.15
N LYS A 29 3.26 11.53 27.28
CA LYS A 29 2.98 12.06 25.96
C LYS A 29 3.92 11.48 24.89
N LEU A 30 3.36 11.04 23.77
CA LEU A 30 4.10 10.46 22.66
C LEU A 30 3.65 11.03 21.32
N TYR A 31 4.58 11.57 20.54
CA TYR A 31 4.38 11.88 19.12
C TYR A 31 4.76 10.67 18.29
N LEU A 32 3.78 10.05 17.65
CA LEU A 32 3.95 8.82 16.85
C LEU A 32 3.89 9.18 15.37
N GLU A 33 5.06 9.18 14.72
CA GLU A 33 5.11 9.26 13.26
C GLU A 33 4.55 7.98 12.65
N PHE A 34 3.48 8.11 11.88
CA PHE A 34 2.85 6.96 11.26
C PHE A 34 3.33 6.77 9.82
N GLY A 35 4.16 5.75 9.62
CA GLY A 35 4.65 5.35 8.31
C GLY A 35 3.64 4.50 7.53
N GLY A 36 3.66 4.64 6.19
CA GLY A 36 2.81 3.86 5.29
C GLY A 36 1.33 4.19 5.35
N LYS A 37 0.51 3.33 4.74
CA LYS A 37 -0.95 3.50 4.67
C LYS A 37 -1.61 3.08 5.99
N LEU A 38 -2.42 3.96 6.57
CA LEU A 38 -3.27 3.66 7.73
C LEU A 38 -4.48 2.82 7.35
N PHE A 39 -5.07 3.13 6.20
CA PHE A 39 -6.13 2.38 5.56
C PHE A 39 -5.53 1.50 4.45
N ASP A 40 -6.10 0.35 4.22
CA ASP A 40 -5.82 -0.47 3.05
C ASP A 40 -4.34 -0.89 2.90
N ASP A 41 -3.73 -1.38 4.00
CA ASP A 41 -2.37 -1.95 3.95
C ASP A 41 -2.37 -3.31 3.24
N PHE A 42 -2.68 -3.27 1.94
CA PHE A 42 -2.75 -4.47 1.12
C PHE A 42 -1.39 -5.14 0.92
N HIS A 43 -0.27 -4.40 1.05
CA HIS A 43 1.04 -5.04 0.96
C HIS A 43 1.25 -5.98 2.14
N ALA A 44 1.04 -5.50 3.36
CA ALA A 44 1.17 -6.33 4.56
C ALA A 44 0.26 -7.57 4.50
N SER A 45 -0.99 -7.42 4.06
CA SER A 45 -1.92 -8.55 3.95
C SER A 45 -1.52 -9.59 2.88
N ARG A 46 -0.73 -9.19 1.86
CA ARG A 46 -0.24 -10.11 0.84
C ARG A 46 1.00 -10.89 1.26
N VAL A 47 1.86 -10.31 2.10
CA VAL A 47 3.13 -10.94 2.54
C VAL A 47 3.02 -11.62 3.89
N LEU A 48 2.00 -11.28 4.68
CA LEU A 48 1.68 -11.83 5.99
C LEU A 48 0.24 -12.40 5.98
N PRO A 49 0.01 -13.61 5.44
CA PRO A 49 -1.33 -14.21 5.38
C PRO A 49 -1.98 -14.31 6.75
N GLY A 50 -3.08 -13.57 6.95
CA GLY A 50 -3.74 -13.37 8.25
C GLY A 50 -3.75 -11.91 8.71
N PHE A 51 -2.81 -11.09 8.26
CA PHE A 51 -2.81 -9.64 8.52
C PHE A 51 -4.00 -8.99 7.80
N GLN A 52 -4.78 -8.22 8.52
CA GLN A 52 -5.94 -7.51 7.96
C GLN A 52 -5.52 -6.11 7.47
N PRO A 53 -5.94 -5.68 6.26
CA PRO A 53 -5.54 -4.38 5.71
C PRO A 53 -5.87 -3.18 6.60
N ASP A 54 -6.89 -3.29 7.44
CA ASP A 54 -7.37 -2.27 8.38
C ASP A 54 -6.75 -2.38 9.79
N SER A 55 -5.78 -3.28 10.00
CA SER A 55 -5.20 -3.55 11.33
C SER A 55 -4.67 -2.31 12.04
N LYS A 56 -4.04 -1.40 11.31
CA LYS A 56 -3.50 -0.15 11.88
C LYS A 56 -4.61 0.73 12.46
N ILE A 57 -5.71 0.86 11.74
CA ILE A 57 -6.89 1.63 12.21
C ILE A 57 -7.56 0.94 13.39
N ARG A 58 -7.76 -0.39 13.32
CA ARG A 58 -8.34 -1.16 14.42
C ARG A 58 -7.50 -1.08 15.69
N MET A 59 -6.19 -1.01 15.56
CA MET A 59 -5.29 -0.78 16.69
C MET A 59 -5.55 0.59 17.32
N LEU A 60 -5.62 1.68 16.53
CA LEU A 60 -5.92 3.02 17.03
C LEU A 60 -7.32 3.09 17.66
N GLN A 61 -8.31 2.41 17.10
CA GLN A 61 -9.64 2.32 17.70
C GLN A 61 -9.66 1.66 19.08
N LYS A 62 -8.77 0.67 19.35
CA LYS A 62 -8.64 0.06 20.68
C LYS A 62 -8.16 1.03 21.77
N ILE A 63 -7.47 2.09 21.38
CA ILE A 63 -6.91 3.11 22.27
C ILE A 63 -7.42 4.51 21.94
N ARG A 64 -8.62 4.61 21.34
CA ARG A 64 -9.17 5.85 20.76
C ARG A 64 -9.24 7.02 21.73
N ASP A 65 -9.49 6.75 23.02
CA ASP A 65 -9.63 7.79 24.04
C ASP A 65 -8.26 8.42 24.42
N GLU A 66 -7.17 7.83 23.97
CA GLU A 66 -5.80 8.30 24.16
C GLU A 66 -5.23 8.97 22.90
N VAL A 67 -5.93 8.87 21.75
CA VAL A 67 -5.41 9.22 20.41
C VAL A 67 -5.92 10.57 19.92
N GLU A 68 -5.00 11.42 19.51
CA GLU A 68 -5.24 12.60 18.69
C GLU A 68 -4.48 12.48 17.37
N ILE A 69 -5.14 12.78 16.25
CA ILE A 69 -4.54 12.67 14.92
C ILE A 69 -4.24 14.07 14.38
N ILE A 70 -3.01 14.26 13.90
CA ILE A 70 -2.55 15.39 13.08
C ILE A 70 -2.31 14.88 11.66
N ILE A 71 -2.86 15.56 10.66
CA ILE A 71 -2.62 15.24 9.25
C ILE A 71 -1.64 16.25 8.67
N ALA A 72 -0.44 15.81 8.28
CA ALA A 72 0.58 16.66 7.68
C ALA A 72 0.51 16.64 6.15
N VAL A 73 0.57 17.80 5.50
CA VAL A 73 0.61 17.93 4.04
C VAL A 73 1.63 18.98 3.62
N CYS A 74 2.42 18.67 2.57
CA CYS A 74 3.42 19.62 2.08
C CYS A 74 2.80 20.69 1.16
N ALA A 75 3.04 21.97 1.44
CA ALA A 75 2.56 23.08 0.62
C ALA A 75 3.04 22.99 -0.83
N ASN A 76 4.25 22.47 -1.06
CA ASN A 76 4.77 22.29 -2.42
C ASN A 76 4.05 21.15 -3.18
N ASP A 77 3.56 20.12 -2.47
CA ASP A 77 2.77 19.05 -3.09
C ASP A 77 1.35 19.56 -3.44
N ILE A 78 0.77 20.43 -2.61
CA ILE A 78 -0.49 21.14 -2.91
C ILE A 78 -0.32 22.03 -4.15
N GLU A 79 0.73 22.84 -4.18
CA GLU A 79 1.01 23.76 -5.30
C GLU A 79 1.18 23.04 -6.64
N LYS A 80 1.76 21.83 -6.62
CA LYS A 80 1.93 20.98 -7.79
C LYS A 80 0.70 20.15 -8.15
N ASN A 81 -0.40 20.29 -7.43
CA ASN A 81 -1.58 19.44 -7.55
C ASN A 81 -1.22 17.94 -7.54
N LYS A 82 -0.33 17.53 -6.64
CA LYS A 82 0.13 16.16 -6.58
C LYS A 82 -1.01 15.22 -6.26
N VAL A 83 -1.16 14.22 -7.12
CA VAL A 83 -2.26 13.25 -7.06
C VAL A 83 -1.81 11.98 -6.38
N ARG A 84 -2.66 11.43 -5.54
CA ARG A 84 -2.50 10.10 -4.97
C ARG A 84 -2.84 9.04 -6.01
N GLY A 85 -1.83 8.30 -6.49
CA GLY A 85 -1.95 7.40 -7.65
C GLY A 85 -2.95 6.25 -7.51
N ASP A 86 -3.28 5.81 -6.28
CA ASP A 86 -4.26 4.74 -6.03
C ASP A 86 -5.71 5.24 -5.99
N LEU A 87 -5.94 6.52 -5.69
CA LEU A 87 -7.27 7.11 -5.57
C LEU A 87 -7.59 8.14 -6.66
N GLY A 88 -6.58 8.70 -7.32
CA GLY A 88 -6.76 9.71 -8.36
C GLY A 88 -7.23 11.08 -7.83
N ILE A 89 -7.05 11.37 -6.53
CA ILE A 89 -7.40 12.65 -5.88
C ILE A 89 -6.14 13.39 -5.44
N THR A 90 -6.22 14.71 -5.33
CA THR A 90 -5.10 15.55 -4.89
C THR A 90 -4.81 15.36 -3.40
N TYR A 91 -3.60 15.74 -2.94
CA TYR A 91 -3.20 15.55 -1.54
C TYR A 91 -4.01 16.42 -0.57
N ASP A 92 -4.43 17.61 -0.96
CA ASP A 92 -5.32 18.46 -0.17
C ASP A 92 -6.71 17.85 -0.02
N ASP A 93 -7.30 17.32 -1.10
CA ASP A 93 -8.56 16.59 -1.04
C ASP A 93 -8.43 15.29 -0.23
N ASP A 94 -7.30 14.59 -0.33
CA ASP A 94 -7.05 13.39 0.48
C ASP A 94 -6.93 13.72 1.98
N CYS A 95 -6.39 14.88 2.37
CA CYS A 95 -6.42 15.34 3.77
C CYS A 95 -7.83 15.41 4.31
N LEU A 96 -8.77 16.00 3.57
CA LEU A 96 -10.18 16.12 3.97
C LEU A 96 -10.86 14.74 4.02
N ARG A 97 -10.60 13.90 3.03
CA ARG A 97 -11.09 12.51 3.00
C ARG A 97 -10.57 11.70 4.19
N LEU A 98 -9.29 11.81 4.52
CA LEU A 98 -8.69 11.14 5.68
C LEU A 98 -9.33 11.62 6.98
N MET A 99 -9.54 12.93 7.12
CA MET A 99 -10.19 13.52 8.29
C MET A 99 -11.60 12.96 8.48
N ASP A 100 -12.40 12.91 7.41
CA ASP A 100 -13.74 12.36 7.46
C ASP A 100 -13.74 10.87 7.78
N ALA A 101 -12.81 10.11 7.18
CA ALA A 101 -12.66 8.69 7.44
C ALA A 101 -12.28 8.39 8.90
N PHE A 102 -11.35 9.15 9.49
CA PHE A 102 -10.99 9.00 10.90
C PHE A 102 -12.17 9.35 11.84
N ARG A 103 -12.86 10.46 11.58
CA ARG A 103 -14.03 10.89 12.34
C ARG A 103 -15.17 9.86 12.29
N ALA A 104 -15.43 9.29 11.11
CA ALA A 104 -16.43 8.23 10.94
C ALA A 104 -16.12 6.97 11.77
N LEU A 105 -14.84 6.72 12.09
CA LEU A 105 -14.37 5.62 12.93
C LEU A 105 -14.30 5.98 14.43
N GLY A 106 -14.74 7.19 14.80
CA GLY A 106 -14.73 7.67 16.17
C GLY A 106 -13.36 8.08 16.70
N LEU A 107 -12.41 8.39 15.80
CA LEU A 107 -11.08 8.90 16.16
C LEU A 107 -11.06 10.43 16.15
N TYR A 108 -10.42 11.04 17.13
CA TYR A 108 -10.29 12.48 17.22
C TYR A 108 -9.21 13.00 16.28
N VAL A 109 -9.59 13.88 15.33
CA VAL A 109 -8.66 14.62 14.46
C VAL A 109 -8.53 16.04 14.99
N GLY A 110 -7.38 16.34 15.56
CA GLY A 110 -7.11 17.63 16.20
C GLY A 110 -6.88 18.74 15.19
N SER A 111 -6.04 18.50 14.17
CA SER A 111 -5.66 19.55 13.23
C SER A 111 -5.06 18.99 11.93
N ILE A 112 -4.92 19.91 10.96
CA ILE A 112 -4.08 19.73 9.77
C ILE A 112 -2.86 20.64 9.90
N VAL A 113 -1.66 20.16 9.57
CA VAL A 113 -0.45 20.98 9.48
C VAL A 113 0.03 21.07 8.04
N VAL A 114 0.14 22.29 7.53
CA VAL A 114 0.70 22.59 6.20
C VAL A 114 2.20 22.83 6.36
N THR A 115 3.01 21.87 5.92
CA THR A 115 4.47 21.92 6.04
C THR A 115 5.12 22.59 4.84
N GLN A 116 6.36 23.08 4.98
CA GLN A 116 7.09 23.80 3.93
C GLN A 116 6.30 25.01 3.38
N TYR A 117 5.49 25.64 4.23
CA TYR A 117 4.67 26.76 3.82
C TYR A 117 5.54 28.03 3.66
N ALA A 118 5.46 28.62 2.49
CA ALA A 118 6.19 29.84 2.11
C ALA A 118 5.32 30.83 1.31
N GLY A 119 3.99 30.75 1.46
CA GLY A 119 3.04 31.61 0.76
C GLY A 119 2.69 31.10 -0.66
N GLN A 120 2.70 29.77 -0.89
CA GLN A 120 2.24 29.17 -2.14
C GLN A 120 0.74 29.42 -2.32
N SER A 121 0.33 29.84 -3.52
CA SER A 121 -1.04 30.31 -3.77
C SER A 121 -2.10 29.21 -3.60
N ALA A 122 -1.79 27.98 -4.02
CA ALA A 122 -2.70 26.86 -3.82
C ALA A 122 -2.79 26.46 -2.35
N ALA A 123 -1.68 26.55 -1.59
CA ALA A 123 -1.68 26.33 -0.13
C ALA A 123 -2.52 27.39 0.59
N ASP A 124 -2.43 28.69 0.19
CA ASP A 124 -3.28 29.76 0.73
C ASP A 124 -4.77 29.48 0.48
N ALA A 125 -5.11 29.00 -0.73
CA ALA A 125 -6.48 28.63 -1.05
C ALA A 125 -6.97 27.46 -0.19
N PHE A 126 -6.10 26.49 0.07
CA PHE A 126 -6.40 25.36 0.93
C PHE A 126 -6.60 25.80 2.40
N LEU A 127 -5.74 26.65 2.94
CA LEU A 127 -5.89 27.21 4.29
C LEU A 127 -7.24 27.94 4.45
N LYS A 128 -7.62 28.79 3.49
CA LYS A 128 -8.94 29.45 3.46
C LYS A 128 -10.09 28.44 3.42
N ARG A 129 -9.92 27.32 2.70
CA ARG A 129 -10.90 26.24 2.66
C ARG A 129 -11.03 25.57 4.02
N LEU A 130 -9.91 25.35 4.74
CA LEU A 130 -9.91 24.81 6.10
C LEU A 130 -10.64 25.75 7.07
N ASP A 131 -10.39 27.06 6.97
CA ASP A 131 -11.10 28.07 7.76
C ASP A 131 -12.61 28.02 7.53
N ALA A 132 -13.04 27.98 6.26
CA ALA A 132 -14.45 27.89 5.90
C ALA A 132 -15.12 26.61 6.40
N LEU A 133 -14.36 25.51 6.56
CA LEU A 133 -14.82 24.24 7.09
C LEU A 133 -14.71 24.16 8.63
N GLY A 134 -14.16 25.18 9.29
CA GLY A 134 -13.92 25.20 10.73
C GLY A 134 -12.87 24.15 11.18
N VAL A 135 -11.92 23.83 10.32
CA VAL A 135 -10.86 22.86 10.60
C VAL A 135 -9.65 23.59 11.16
N LYS A 136 -9.23 23.21 12.38
CA LYS A 136 -8.03 23.75 13.03
C LYS A 136 -6.79 23.40 12.20
N HIS A 137 -5.97 24.38 11.89
CA HIS A 137 -4.77 24.17 11.08
C HIS A 137 -3.59 25.00 11.60
N TYR A 138 -2.37 24.58 11.19
CA TYR A 138 -1.11 25.18 11.56
C TYR A 138 -0.15 25.19 10.38
N CYS A 139 0.83 26.10 10.41
CA CYS A 139 1.86 26.20 9.37
C CYS A 139 3.25 25.90 9.92
N HIS A 140 3.99 25.04 9.24
CA HIS A 140 5.41 24.81 9.47
C HIS A 140 6.20 25.29 8.26
N TYR A 141 7.26 26.01 8.50
CA TYR A 141 7.99 26.78 7.50
C TYR A 141 9.24 26.04 7.01
N PRO A 142 9.78 26.38 5.81
CA PRO A 142 11.08 25.90 5.38
C PRO A 142 12.18 26.36 6.36
N ILE A 143 13.05 25.42 6.76
CA ILE A 143 14.18 25.69 7.63
C ILE A 143 15.46 25.56 6.81
N ALA A 144 16.29 26.60 6.75
CA ALA A 144 17.53 26.56 6.03
C ALA A 144 18.49 25.51 6.61
N GLY A 145 19.21 24.80 5.75
CA GLY A 145 20.16 23.77 6.18
C GLY A 145 19.53 22.46 6.67
N TYR A 146 18.19 22.29 6.61
CA TYR A 146 17.55 21.03 6.96
C TYR A 146 17.96 19.91 5.98
N PRO A 147 18.30 18.68 6.44
CA PRO A 147 18.31 18.22 7.85
C PRO A 147 19.68 18.35 8.56
N SER A 148 20.71 18.93 7.96
CA SER A 148 22.11 18.81 8.40
C SER A 148 22.55 19.86 9.42
N ASP A 149 22.02 21.09 9.33
CA ASP A 149 22.36 22.17 10.29
C ASP A 149 21.52 22.06 11.56
N VAL A 150 21.87 21.08 12.39
CA VAL A 150 21.14 20.80 13.65
C VAL A 150 21.11 22.01 14.57
N ALA A 151 22.18 22.83 14.59
CA ALA A 151 22.25 24.00 15.45
C ALA A 151 21.20 25.05 15.09
N HIS A 152 20.99 25.29 13.83
CA HIS A 152 19.97 26.20 13.32
C HIS A 152 18.58 25.59 13.39
N ILE A 153 18.44 24.30 13.02
CA ILE A 153 17.14 23.61 13.01
C ILE A 153 16.52 23.59 14.41
N VAL A 154 17.31 23.25 15.44
CA VAL A 154 16.88 23.21 16.85
C VAL A 154 17.19 24.55 17.52
N SER A 155 16.54 25.59 17.06
CA SER A 155 16.64 26.98 17.58
C SER A 155 15.30 27.69 17.43
N ASP A 156 15.21 28.90 18.00
CA ASP A 156 14.04 29.78 17.87
C ASP A 156 13.83 30.24 16.41
N GLU A 157 14.91 30.32 15.61
CA GLU A 157 14.86 30.62 14.17
C GLU A 157 14.56 29.41 13.27
N GLY A 158 14.71 28.20 13.80
CA GLY A 158 14.37 26.95 13.15
C GLY A 158 12.99 26.44 13.58
N PHE A 159 12.96 25.40 14.42
CA PHE A 159 11.70 24.84 14.93
C PHE A 159 10.85 25.84 15.68
N GLY A 160 11.46 26.83 16.35
CA GLY A 160 10.74 27.86 17.08
C GLY A 160 9.87 28.79 16.21
N ARG A 161 10.15 28.86 14.89
CA ARG A 161 9.29 29.61 13.95
C ARG A 161 8.02 28.86 13.54
N ASN A 162 8.02 27.54 13.66
CA ASN A 162 6.85 26.73 13.36
C ASN A 162 5.75 26.98 14.38
N ASP A 163 4.51 26.95 13.92
CA ASP A 163 3.38 27.07 14.84
C ASP A 163 3.41 25.90 15.84
N TYR A 164 3.20 26.21 17.13
CA TYR A 164 2.98 25.18 18.14
C TYR A 164 1.59 24.59 17.97
N ILE A 165 1.52 23.28 17.70
CA ILE A 165 0.26 22.57 17.57
C ILE A 165 -0.22 22.20 18.96
N GLU A 166 -1.28 22.85 19.44
CA GLU A 166 -1.90 22.50 20.72
C GLU A 166 -2.57 21.13 20.63
N THR A 167 -2.13 20.21 21.47
CA THR A 167 -2.63 18.83 21.52
C THR A 167 -3.09 18.47 22.92
N THR A 168 -4.12 17.62 23.04
CA THR A 168 -4.80 17.32 24.30
C THR A 168 -4.65 15.88 24.76
N HIS A 169 -4.25 14.95 23.86
CA HIS A 169 -4.18 13.53 24.15
C HIS A 169 -2.73 13.06 24.39
N SER A 170 -2.61 11.92 25.06
CA SER A 170 -1.31 11.33 25.40
C SER A 170 -0.61 10.70 24.18
N LEU A 171 -1.36 10.26 23.18
CA LEU A 171 -0.83 9.75 21.91
C LEU A 171 -1.21 10.69 20.77
N VAL A 172 -0.23 11.37 20.21
CA VAL A 172 -0.40 12.23 19.05
C VAL A 172 0.13 11.52 17.80
N VAL A 173 -0.78 11.05 16.95
CA VAL A 173 -0.45 10.36 15.70
C VAL A 173 -0.29 11.37 14.59
N VAL A 174 0.90 11.46 14.00
CA VAL A 174 1.17 12.32 12.84
C VAL A 174 1.17 11.45 11.57
N THR A 175 0.16 11.65 10.75
CA THR A 175 -0.03 10.93 9.46
C THR A 175 -0.09 11.89 8.28
N ALA A 176 -0.17 11.36 7.05
CA ALA A 176 -0.16 12.17 5.84
C ALA A 176 -0.77 11.43 4.64
N PRO A 177 -1.21 12.15 3.58
CA PRO A 177 -1.64 11.57 2.31
C PRO A 177 -0.56 10.74 1.60
N GLY A 178 0.72 11.12 1.79
CA GLY A 178 1.83 10.45 1.12
C GLY A 178 3.21 10.73 1.73
N PRO A 179 4.26 10.17 1.14
CA PRO A 179 5.64 10.40 1.58
C PRO A 179 6.08 11.85 1.33
N GLY A 180 7.08 12.31 2.09
CA GLY A 180 7.64 13.66 1.95
C GLY A 180 6.78 14.78 2.53
N SER A 181 5.69 14.47 3.23
CA SER A 181 4.77 15.47 3.81
C SER A 181 5.28 16.14 5.10
N GLY A 182 6.48 15.81 5.57
CA GLY A 182 7.10 16.45 6.73
C GLY A 182 6.68 15.89 8.09
N LYS A 183 6.15 14.66 8.18
CA LYS A 183 5.70 14.03 9.44
C LYS A 183 6.77 14.03 10.54
N MET A 184 7.97 13.55 10.22
CA MET A 184 9.08 13.50 11.17
C MET A 184 9.46 14.92 11.67
N ALA A 185 9.61 15.88 10.76
CA ALA A 185 9.92 17.27 11.11
C ALA A 185 8.82 17.88 11.98
N THR A 186 7.55 17.55 11.73
CA THR A 186 6.42 17.98 12.58
C THR A 186 6.55 17.40 13.97
N CYS A 187 6.83 16.10 14.13
CA CYS A 187 7.04 15.49 15.45
C CYS A 187 8.20 16.14 16.20
N LEU A 188 9.35 16.33 15.55
CA LEU A 188 10.53 16.93 16.18
C LEU A 188 10.31 18.41 16.54
N SER A 189 9.63 19.17 15.68
CA SER A 189 9.23 20.55 15.99
C SER A 189 8.31 20.60 17.22
N GLN A 190 7.37 19.67 17.32
CA GLN A 190 6.50 19.57 18.49
C GLN A 190 7.29 19.22 19.76
N LEU A 191 8.24 18.29 19.70
CA LEU A 191 9.12 18.01 20.85
C LEU A 191 9.90 19.22 21.29
N TYR A 192 10.38 20.04 20.35
CA TYR A 192 11.06 21.30 20.66
C TYR A 192 10.14 22.26 21.44
N HIS A 193 8.91 22.44 20.96
CA HIS A 193 7.93 23.29 21.64
C HIS A 193 7.49 22.74 23.00
N GLU A 194 7.21 21.44 23.09
CA GLU A 194 6.85 20.78 24.37
C GLU A 194 7.95 20.97 25.41
N HIS A 195 9.21 20.77 25.01
CA HIS A 195 10.35 20.98 25.91
C HIS A 195 10.42 22.44 26.37
N LYS A 196 10.21 23.43 25.48
CA LYS A 196 10.15 24.84 25.82
C LYS A 196 9.03 25.16 26.81
N HIS A 197 7.91 24.46 26.75
CA HIS A 197 6.79 24.59 27.67
C HIS A 197 6.93 23.76 28.95
N GLY A 198 8.04 23.00 29.10
CA GLY A 198 8.27 22.14 30.26
C GLY A 198 7.43 20.84 30.26
N VAL A 199 6.89 20.47 29.12
CA VAL A 199 6.11 19.24 28.96
C VAL A 199 7.02 18.10 28.53
N ALA A 200 7.00 16.99 29.28
CA ALA A 200 7.71 15.77 28.91
C ALA A 200 6.99 15.08 27.77
N ALA A 201 7.68 14.85 26.67
CA ALA A 201 7.13 14.18 25.50
C ALA A 201 8.22 13.36 24.77
N GLY A 202 7.81 12.27 24.12
CA GLY A 202 8.68 11.41 23.33
C GLY A 202 8.28 11.38 21.86
N TYR A 203 9.14 10.75 21.07
CA TYR A 203 8.92 10.45 19.66
C TYR A 203 8.99 8.94 19.44
N ALA A 204 8.19 8.42 18.55
CA ALA A 204 8.38 7.07 18.03
C ALA A 204 7.93 7.00 16.56
N LYS A 205 8.46 6.03 15.83
CA LYS A 205 8.12 5.76 14.44
C LYS A 205 7.35 4.45 14.35
N PHE A 206 6.14 4.50 13.81
CA PHE A 206 5.34 3.32 13.53
C PHE A 206 5.62 2.81 12.12
N GLU A 207 6.13 1.60 12.03
CA GLU A 207 6.35 0.91 10.76
C GLU A 207 5.97 -0.56 10.88
N THR A 208 5.48 -1.15 9.80
CA THR A 208 5.24 -2.59 9.72
C THR A 208 6.46 -3.29 9.14
N PHE A 209 7.16 -2.62 8.23
CA PHE A 209 8.35 -3.11 7.54
C PHE A 209 9.51 -2.10 7.64
N PRO A 210 10.77 -2.58 7.60
CA PRO A 210 11.15 -3.99 7.61
C PRO A 210 10.78 -4.65 8.93
N ILE A 211 10.61 -5.95 8.93
CA ILE A 211 10.46 -6.70 10.17
C ILE A 211 11.85 -6.94 10.75
N TRP A 212 12.20 -6.20 11.78
CA TRP A 212 13.57 -6.05 12.32
C TRP A 212 14.17 -7.33 12.91
N ASN A 213 13.35 -8.23 13.49
CA ASN A 213 13.78 -9.51 14.06
C ASN A 213 13.80 -10.68 13.07
N LEU A 214 13.57 -10.43 11.77
CA LEU A 214 13.79 -11.41 10.70
C LEU A 214 15.17 -11.23 10.08
N PRO A 215 15.76 -12.30 9.49
CA PRO A 215 17.02 -12.20 8.76
C PRO A 215 16.98 -11.16 7.63
N LEU A 216 18.11 -10.52 7.32
CA LEU A 216 18.22 -9.49 6.28
C LEU A 216 17.62 -9.92 4.95
N LYS A 217 17.90 -11.14 4.51
CA LYS A 217 17.40 -11.69 3.22
C LYS A 217 16.12 -12.52 3.37
N HIS A 218 15.37 -12.29 4.43
CA HIS A 218 14.09 -12.97 4.59
C HIS A 218 13.11 -12.52 3.51
N PRO A 219 12.37 -13.43 2.83
CA PRO A 219 11.46 -13.08 1.74
C PRO A 219 10.45 -11.98 2.10
N VAL A 220 9.96 -11.93 3.33
CA VAL A 220 9.04 -10.87 3.81
C VAL A 220 9.68 -9.48 3.70
N ASN A 221 10.93 -9.32 4.15
CA ASN A 221 11.65 -8.05 4.06
C ASN A 221 12.05 -7.72 2.61
N LEU A 222 12.45 -8.74 1.82
CA LEU A 222 12.75 -8.58 0.40
C LEU A 222 11.50 -8.19 -0.41
N ALA A 223 10.31 -8.68 -0.06
CA ALA A 223 9.06 -8.29 -0.72
C ALA A 223 8.71 -6.81 -0.47
N TYR A 224 9.08 -6.28 0.69
CA TYR A 224 8.91 -4.85 0.94
C TYR A 224 9.95 -4.01 0.15
N GLU A 225 11.19 -4.45 0.07
CA GLU A 225 12.22 -3.83 -0.78
C GLU A 225 11.79 -3.82 -2.25
N ALA A 226 11.16 -4.92 -2.73
CA ALA A 226 10.53 -4.95 -4.04
C ALA A 226 9.37 -3.96 -4.19
N ALA A 227 8.61 -3.72 -3.12
CA ALA A 227 7.49 -2.78 -3.14
C ALA A 227 7.90 -1.31 -3.12
N THR A 228 9.14 -1.01 -2.70
CA THR A 228 9.73 0.34 -2.57
C THR A 228 10.94 0.53 -3.49
N ALA A 229 11.05 -0.27 -4.54
CA ALA A 229 12.17 -0.22 -5.49
C ALA A 229 12.34 1.14 -6.18
N ASP A 230 11.23 1.89 -6.37
CA ASP A 230 11.17 3.25 -6.88
C ASP A 230 11.72 4.30 -5.89
N LEU A 231 11.66 4.02 -4.59
CA LEU A 231 12.13 4.91 -3.52
C LEU A 231 13.61 4.69 -3.15
N ASN A 232 14.26 3.68 -3.70
CA ASN A 232 15.61 3.24 -3.34
C ASN A 232 15.76 2.82 -1.87
N ASP A 233 14.71 2.35 -1.24
CA ASP A 233 14.78 1.75 0.08
C ASP A 233 15.45 0.39 -0.01
N VAL A 234 16.50 0.19 0.79
CA VAL A 234 17.26 -1.05 0.88
C VAL A 234 17.35 -1.46 2.33
N ASN A 235 17.04 -2.72 2.59
CA ASN A 235 17.21 -3.29 3.92
C ASN A 235 18.70 -3.46 4.25
N MET A 236 19.08 -3.09 5.47
CA MET A 236 20.43 -3.28 5.96
C MET A 236 20.42 -3.68 7.44
N ILE A 237 21.51 -4.25 7.91
CA ILE A 237 21.70 -4.47 9.35
C ILE A 237 21.90 -3.10 10.00
N ASP A 238 21.18 -2.86 11.09
CA ASP A 238 21.34 -1.66 11.92
C ASP A 238 22.66 -1.73 12.71
N PRO A 239 23.69 -0.96 12.30
CA PRO A 239 24.99 -1.04 12.96
C PRO A 239 24.96 -0.45 14.36
N PHE A 240 24.09 0.55 14.61
CA PHE A 240 23.96 1.17 15.92
C PHE A 240 23.32 0.22 16.93
N HIS A 241 22.32 -0.56 16.50
CA HIS A 241 21.67 -1.56 17.35
C HIS A 241 22.63 -2.71 17.68
N LEU A 242 23.40 -3.15 16.69
CA LEU A 242 24.42 -4.17 16.86
C LEU A 242 25.51 -3.70 17.84
N GLU A 243 25.98 -2.45 17.72
CA GLU A 243 26.97 -1.88 18.62
C GLU A 243 26.46 -1.73 20.06
N ALA A 244 25.22 -1.24 20.22
CA ALA A 244 24.65 -0.96 21.53
C ALA A 244 24.26 -2.22 22.31
N TYR A 245 23.75 -3.25 21.60
CA TYR A 245 23.10 -4.40 22.24
C TYR A 245 23.69 -5.76 21.87
N GLY A 246 24.60 -5.83 20.90
CA GLY A 246 25.11 -7.09 20.36
C GLY A 246 24.06 -7.92 19.60
N VAL A 247 22.94 -7.32 19.21
CA VAL A 247 21.80 -7.97 18.55
C VAL A 247 21.71 -7.49 17.11
N THR A 248 21.61 -8.42 16.17
CA THR A 248 21.40 -8.12 14.76
C THR A 248 19.94 -7.82 14.50
N THR A 249 19.65 -6.63 13.99
CA THR A 249 18.32 -6.20 13.54
C THR A 249 18.38 -5.63 12.13
N VAL A 250 17.25 -5.66 11.42
CA VAL A 250 17.14 -5.13 10.07
C VAL A 250 16.39 -3.79 10.10
N ASN A 251 16.92 -2.80 9.41
CA ASN A 251 16.30 -1.49 9.27
C ASN A 251 16.52 -0.96 7.85
N TYR A 252 15.94 0.19 7.49
CA TYR A 252 16.19 0.85 6.21
C TYR A 252 17.49 1.62 6.23
N ASN A 253 18.16 1.65 5.06
CA ASN A 253 19.30 2.51 4.83
C ASN A 253 19.02 3.97 5.22
N ARG A 254 17.88 4.53 4.84
CA ARG A 254 17.50 5.92 5.15
C ARG A 254 17.41 6.20 6.66
N ASP A 255 16.84 5.27 7.43
CA ASP A 255 16.72 5.44 8.87
C ASP A 255 18.06 5.31 9.57
N VAL A 256 18.91 4.41 9.09
CA VAL A 256 20.28 4.25 9.59
C VAL A 256 21.14 5.48 9.27
N GLU A 257 21.07 5.98 8.04
CA GLU A 257 21.84 7.16 7.59
C GLU A 257 21.44 8.45 8.31
N ILE A 258 20.15 8.64 8.60
CA ILE A 258 19.66 9.86 9.28
C ILE A 258 19.81 9.80 10.80
N PHE A 259 20.01 8.63 11.40
CA PHE A 259 20.01 8.45 12.85
C PHE A 259 21.03 9.33 13.60
N PRO A 260 22.29 9.51 13.13
CA PRO A 260 23.23 10.44 13.78
C PRO A 260 22.72 11.88 13.89
N VAL A 261 22.02 12.33 12.85
CA VAL A 261 21.40 13.67 12.82
C VAL A 261 20.24 13.74 13.82
N LEU A 262 19.39 12.72 13.85
CA LEU A 262 18.27 12.64 14.81
C LEU A 262 18.79 12.60 16.26
N ARG A 263 19.84 11.81 16.52
CA ARG A 263 20.49 11.77 17.84
C ARG A 263 20.94 13.16 18.28
N ALA A 264 21.62 13.89 17.41
CA ALA A 264 22.06 15.26 17.70
C ALA A 264 20.88 16.23 17.92
N MET A 265 19.76 16.06 17.18
CA MET A 265 18.54 16.83 17.41
C MET A 265 17.93 16.54 18.78
N PHE A 266 17.79 15.27 19.17
CA PHE A 266 17.27 14.89 20.50
C PHE A 266 18.15 15.41 21.63
N GLU A 267 19.48 15.25 21.52
CA GLU A 267 20.44 15.78 22.49
C GLU A 267 20.30 17.30 22.66
N ARG A 268 20.07 18.02 21.55
CA ARG A 268 19.90 19.47 21.59
C ARG A 268 18.53 19.90 22.13
N ILE A 269 17.47 19.13 21.87
CA ILE A 269 16.11 19.43 22.37
C ILE A 269 16.01 19.10 23.87
N GLN A 270 16.45 17.91 24.28
CA GLN A 270 16.16 17.34 25.60
C GLN A 270 17.40 17.13 26.48
N GLY A 271 18.60 17.51 26.00
CA GLY A 271 19.88 17.30 26.69
C GLY A 271 20.47 15.90 26.51
N THR A 272 19.67 14.89 26.15
CA THR A 272 20.09 13.51 25.94
C THR A 272 19.28 12.88 24.82
N CYS A 273 19.85 11.89 24.12
CA CYS A 273 19.09 11.06 23.19
C CYS A 273 18.54 9.82 23.93
N PRO A 274 17.23 9.57 23.92
CA PRO A 274 16.64 8.39 24.57
C PRO A 274 16.87 7.10 23.79
N TYR A 275 17.43 7.16 22.58
CA TYR A 275 17.61 6.04 21.67
C TYR A 275 19.09 5.75 21.42
N GLN A 276 19.44 4.46 21.36
CA GLN A 276 20.78 4.02 20.97
C GLN A 276 20.86 3.69 19.48
N SER A 277 19.71 3.42 18.84
CA SER A 277 19.64 3.01 17.43
C SER A 277 18.34 3.49 16.76
N PRO A 278 18.29 3.54 15.41
CA PRO A 278 17.04 3.77 14.70
C PRO A 278 15.98 2.68 14.97
N THR A 279 16.39 1.44 15.24
CA THR A 279 15.47 0.37 15.65
C THR A 279 14.77 0.67 16.97
N ASP A 280 15.45 1.32 17.92
CA ASP A 280 14.85 1.71 19.22
C ASP A 280 13.75 2.76 19.05
N MET A 281 13.83 3.63 18.04
CA MET A 281 12.79 4.61 17.75
C MET A 281 11.51 3.95 17.24
N GLY A 282 11.63 2.76 16.67
CA GLY A 282 10.54 2.03 16.03
C GLY A 282 9.55 1.44 17.05
N VAL A 283 8.28 1.37 16.65
CA VAL A 283 7.25 0.57 17.32
C VAL A 283 6.73 -0.45 16.31
N ASN A 284 7.24 -1.68 16.38
CA ASN A 284 6.92 -2.76 15.45
C ASN A 284 6.95 -4.13 16.13
N MET A 285 5.77 -4.72 16.33
CA MET A 285 5.61 -6.06 16.92
C MET A 285 5.29 -7.13 15.87
N ALA A 286 5.31 -6.81 14.59
CA ALA A 286 4.88 -7.71 13.53
C ALA A 286 5.65 -9.05 13.52
N GLY A 287 6.96 -9.02 13.68
CA GLY A 287 7.76 -10.24 13.68
C GLY A 287 7.45 -11.22 14.82
N ASN A 288 6.91 -10.71 15.94
CA ASN A 288 6.49 -11.53 17.08
C ASN A 288 5.12 -12.22 16.86
N CYS A 289 4.45 -11.89 15.77
CA CYS A 289 3.09 -12.35 15.46
C CYS A 289 3.05 -13.28 14.24
N ILE A 290 4.19 -13.62 13.66
CA ILE A 290 4.32 -14.67 12.66
C ILE A 290 4.14 -16.01 13.37
N VAL A 291 3.18 -16.82 12.90
CA VAL A 291 2.83 -18.13 13.46
C VAL A 291 3.22 -19.28 12.53
N ASP A 292 3.34 -19.03 11.24
CA ASP A 292 3.88 -19.96 10.24
C ASP A 292 4.77 -19.17 9.26
N ASP A 293 6.08 -19.32 9.47
CA ASP A 293 7.08 -18.58 8.71
C ASP A 293 7.11 -19.01 7.23
N GLU A 294 6.91 -20.30 6.93
CA GLU A 294 6.96 -20.79 5.54
C GLU A 294 5.76 -20.25 4.73
N VAL A 295 4.58 -20.15 5.33
CA VAL A 295 3.41 -19.52 4.69
C VAL A 295 3.71 -18.05 4.35
N CYS A 296 4.38 -17.32 5.24
CA CYS A 296 4.78 -15.94 4.98
C CYS A 296 5.86 -15.85 3.89
N ARG A 297 6.81 -16.78 3.85
CA ARG A 297 7.86 -16.88 2.81
C ARG A 297 7.26 -17.14 1.44
N GLU A 298 6.36 -18.12 1.32
CA GLU A 298 5.67 -18.44 0.07
C GLU A 298 4.88 -17.24 -0.46
N ALA A 299 4.08 -16.61 0.40
CA ALA A 299 3.29 -15.43 0.05
C ALA A 299 4.17 -14.25 -0.40
N SER A 300 5.30 -14.05 0.27
CA SER A 300 6.26 -12.99 -0.06
C SER A 300 6.97 -13.22 -1.38
N ARG A 301 7.36 -14.46 -1.70
CA ARG A 301 7.94 -14.81 -3.01
C ARG A 301 6.95 -14.53 -4.14
N LEU A 302 5.67 -14.87 -3.97
CA LEU A 302 4.62 -14.53 -4.93
C LEU A 302 4.46 -13.01 -5.09
N GLU A 303 4.53 -12.24 -4.01
CA GLU A 303 4.45 -10.77 -4.10
C GLU A 303 5.67 -10.18 -4.83
N ILE A 304 6.88 -10.70 -4.62
CA ILE A 304 8.08 -10.29 -5.37
C ILE A 304 7.86 -10.54 -6.87
N LEU A 305 7.37 -11.72 -7.25
CA LEU A 305 7.07 -12.04 -8.65
C LEU A 305 6.03 -11.09 -9.26
N ARG A 306 4.96 -10.77 -8.51
CA ARG A 306 3.93 -9.81 -8.96
C ARG A 306 4.54 -8.42 -9.20
N ARG A 307 5.45 -7.98 -8.33
CA ARG A 307 6.15 -6.68 -8.48
C ARG A 307 7.06 -6.67 -9.71
N TYR A 308 7.75 -7.78 -9.95
CA TYR A 308 8.59 -7.93 -11.14
C TYR A 308 7.78 -7.77 -12.43
N TYR A 309 6.70 -8.53 -12.62
CA TYR A 309 5.84 -8.40 -13.81
C TYR A 309 5.21 -7.01 -13.93
N ALA A 310 4.82 -6.40 -12.83
CA ALA A 310 4.29 -5.03 -12.86
C ALA A 310 5.34 -4.02 -13.34
N ALA A 311 6.60 -4.18 -12.94
CA ALA A 311 7.69 -3.33 -13.37
C ALA A 311 8.06 -3.56 -14.84
N GLU A 312 8.09 -4.81 -15.33
CA GLU A 312 8.30 -5.11 -16.75
C GLU A 312 7.26 -4.40 -17.64
N VAL A 313 5.98 -4.46 -17.24
CA VAL A 313 4.89 -3.78 -17.94
C VAL A 313 5.06 -2.25 -17.86
N ALA A 314 5.46 -1.72 -16.71
CA ALA A 314 5.68 -0.27 -16.53
C ALA A 314 6.86 0.24 -17.37
N VAL A 315 7.98 -0.50 -17.42
CA VAL A 315 9.11 -0.18 -18.30
C VAL A 315 8.69 -0.21 -19.77
N MET A 316 7.97 -1.23 -20.18
CA MET A 316 7.48 -1.34 -21.55
C MET A 316 6.56 -0.16 -21.95
N ARG A 317 5.77 0.37 -21.01
CA ARG A 317 4.90 1.53 -21.22
C ARG A 317 5.65 2.86 -21.15
N GLY A 318 6.88 2.88 -20.64
CA GLY A 318 7.64 4.10 -20.38
C GLY A 318 7.28 4.79 -19.06
N ASP A 319 6.56 4.11 -18.17
CA ASP A 319 6.12 4.62 -16.86
C ASP A 319 7.17 4.39 -15.76
N ALA A 320 8.18 3.54 -16.02
CA ALA A 320 9.28 3.25 -15.11
C ALA A 320 10.60 3.10 -15.87
N ASP A 321 11.73 3.22 -15.17
CA ASP A 321 13.05 3.03 -15.77
C ASP A 321 13.58 1.59 -15.60
N GLU A 322 14.55 1.23 -16.44
CA GLU A 322 15.21 -0.09 -16.38
C GLU A 322 16.00 -0.30 -15.08
N CYS A 323 16.38 0.75 -14.37
CA CYS A 323 17.10 0.63 -13.10
C CYS A 323 16.20 -0.02 -12.02
N GLN A 324 14.94 0.36 -11.99
CA GLN A 324 13.95 -0.25 -11.11
C GLN A 324 13.76 -1.74 -11.42
N LEU A 325 13.66 -2.11 -12.70
CA LEU A 325 13.53 -3.51 -13.11
C LEU A 325 14.76 -4.34 -12.68
N ARG A 326 15.97 -3.85 -12.91
CA ARG A 326 17.21 -4.54 -12.48
C ARG A 326 17.29 -4.76 -10.98
N LYS A 327 16.78 -3.81 -10.16
CA LYS A 327 16.70 -4.00 -8.71
C LYS A 327 15.76 -5.15 -8.36
N LEU A 328 14.60 -5.22 -9.02
CA LEU A 328 13.66 -6.31 -8.80
C LEU A 328 14.22 -7.67 -9.22
N GLU A 329 14.99 -7.74 -10.32
CA GLU A 329 15.73 -8.94 -10.71
C GLU A 329 16.72 -9.40 -9.62
N LEU A 330 17.46 -8.45 -9.01
CA LEU A 330 18.34 -8.76 -7.88
C LEU A 330 17.58 -9.27 -6.66
N VAL A 331 16.44 -8.65 -6.34
CA VAL A 331 15.57 -9.10 -5.24
C VAL A 331 15.02 -10.51 -5.51
N MET A 332 14.59 -10.80 -6.75
CA MET A 332 14.16 -12.15 -7.15
C MET A 332 15.28 -13.17 -6.95
N GLN A 333 16.50 -12.87 -7.38
CA GLN A 333 17.64 -13.75 -7.17
C GLN A 333 17.92 -14.00 -5.69
N GLN A 334 17.89 -12.96 -4.85
CA GLN A 334 18.10 -13.07 -3.41
C GLN A 334 17.02 -13.89 -2.71
N ALA A 335 15.77 -13.79 -3.16
CA ALA A 335 14.63 -14.52 -2.63
C ALA A 335 14.45 -15.93 -3.23
N ASN A 336 15.30 -16.33 -4.20
CA ASN A 336 15.16 -17.55 -5.00
C ASN A 336 13.77 -17.65 -5.67
N VAL A 337 13.37 -16.57 -6.35
CA VAL A 337 12.08 -16.49 -7.05
C VAL A 337 12.29 -16.69 -8.56
N THR A 338 11.51 -17.60 -9.13
CA THR A 338 11.39 -17.80 -10.58
C THR A 338 9.90 -17.78 -10.97
N ALA A 339 9.61 -17.69 -12.27
CA ALA A 339 8.22 -17.71 -12.76
C ALA A 339 7.46 -18.98 -12.37
N ASP A 340 8.16 -20.08 -12.14
CA ASP A 340 7.58 -21.40 -11.83
C ASP A 340 6.84 -21.44 -10.49
N ILE A 341 7.10 -20.51 -9.58
CA ILE A 341 6.37 -20.44 -8.31
C ILE A 341 4.89 -20.10 -8.48
N CYS A 342 4.50 -19.52 -9.64
CA CYS A 342 3.12 -19.23 -9.98
C CYS A 342 2.68 -20.07 -11.19
N PRO A 343 1.97 -21.21 -11.00
CA PRO A 343 1.56 -22.09 -12.08
C PRO A 343 0.69 -21.41 -13.16
N ALA A 344 0.02 -20.31 -12.81
CA ALA A 344 -0.77 -19.53 -13.76
C ALA A 344 0.10 -18.92 -14.88
N VAL A 345 1.39 -18.60 -14.62
CA VAL A 345 2.31 -18.07 -15.63
C VAL A 345 2.49 -19.09 -16.75
N ALA A 346 3.01 -20.27 -16.42
CA ALA A 346 3.25 -21.33 -17.40
C ALA A 346 1.96 -21.77 -18.14
N ALA A 347 0.83 -21.87 -17.41
CA ALA A 347 -0.44 -22.27 -17.98
C ALA A 347 -1.01 -21.26 -18.97
N SER A 348 -0.87 -19.96 -18.71
CA SER A 348 -1.33 -18.91 -19.62
C SER A 348 -0.52 -18.89 -20.92
N LEU A 349 0.82 -18.99 -20.81
CA LEU A 349 1.72 -19.02 -21.97
C LEU A 349 1.48 -20.26 -22.83
N LYS A 350 1.38 -21.43 -22.21
CA LYS A 350 1.04 -22.68 -22.90
C LYS A 350 -0.30 -22.58 -23.63
N LYS A 351 -1.33 -22.02 -22.96
CA LYS A 351 -2.64 -21.85 -23.59
C LYS A 351 -2.61 -20.88 -24.76
N ALA A 352 -1.83 -19.82 -24.67
CA ALA A 352 -1.66 -18.87 -25.77
C ALA A 352 -0.94 -19.49 -26.96
N GLU A 353 0.10 -20.32 -26.73
CA GLU A 353 0.82 -21.06 -27.76
C GLU A 353 -0.10 -22.08 -28.46
N GLU A 354 -0.79 -22.91 -27.69
CA GLU A 354 -1.72 -23.94 -28.22
C GLU A 354 -2.84 -23.38 -29.11
N THR A 355 -3.30 -22.17 -28.80
CA THR A 355 -4.47 -21.57 -29.47
C THR A 355 -4.12 -20.46 -30.44
N ALA A 356 -2.87 -20.00 -30.46
CA ALA A 356 -2.41 -18.80 -31.18
C ALA A 356 -3.27 -17.55 -30.89
N GLN A 357 -3.84 -17.48 -29.68
CA GLN A 357 -4.68 -16.37 -29.20
C GLN A 357 -4.18 -15.90 -27.83
N PRO A 358 -4.36 -14.62 -27.48
CA PRO A 358 -4.13 -14.16 -26.12
C PRO A 358 -4.91 -15.02 -25.12
N ALA A 359 -4.23 -15.42 -24.06
CA ALA A 359 -4.81 -16.27 -23.03
C ALA A 359 -4.43 -15.79 -21.63
N GLY A 360 -5.21 -16.20 -20.66
CA GLY A 360 -4.94 -16.04 -19.25
C GLY A 360 -5.11 -17.34 -18.49
N ALA A 361 -4.50 -17.43 -17.33
CA ALA A 361 -4.72 -18.52 -16.38
C ALA A 361 -4.89 -17.97 -14.98
N MET A 362 -5.63 -18.67 -14.13
CA MET A 362 -5.88 -18.33 -12.73
C MET A 362 -5.66 -19.54 -11.84
N MET A 363 -4.91 -19.37 -10.78
CA MET A 363 -4.78 -20.37 -9.72
C MET A 363 -5.90 -20.15 -8.70
N LEU A 364 -6.76 -21.16 -8.56
CA LEU A 364 -7.88 -21.16 -7.61
C LEU A 364 -7.41 -21.51 -6.19
N PRO A 365 -8.21 -21.21 -5.15
CA PRO A 365 -7.86 -21.50 -3.75
C PRO A 365 -7.65 -23.00 -3.43
N ASP A 366 -8.20 -23.89 -4.26
CA ASP A 366 -8.04 -25.34 -4.14
C ASP A 366 -6.82 -25.89 -4.92
N GLY A 367 -6.02 -25.02 -5.53
CA GLY A 367 -4.81 -25.35 -6.30
C GLY A 367 -5.07 -25.70 -7.76
N ARG A 368 -6.33 -25.75 -8.23
CA ARG A 368 -6.61 -25.94 -9.66
C ARG A 368 -6.19 -24.71 -10.46
N VAL A 369 -5.64 -24.93 -11.64
CA VAL A 369 -5.31 -23.86 -12.59
C VAL A 369 -6.33 -23.86 -13.72
N ILE A 370 -7.06 -22.77 -13.87
CA ILE A 370 -8.07 -22.57 -14.89
C ILE A 370 -7.53 -21.64 -15.97
N THR A 371 -7.82 -21.93 -17.24
CA THR A 371 -7.39 -21.09 -18.35
C THR A 371 -8.58 -20.47 -19.08
N GLY A 372 -8.35 -19.32 -19.71
CA GLY A 372 -9.27 -18.67 -20.62
C GLY A 372 -8.50 -18.08 -21.80
N LYS A 373 -9.12 -18.00 -22.96
CA LYS A 373 -8.51 -17.42 -24.16
C LYS A 373 -9.42 -16.43 -24.84
N THR A 374 -8.86 -15.58 -25.64
CA THR A 374 -9.63 -14.70 -26.53
C THR A 374 -10.42 -15.53 -27.55
N SER A 375 -11.69 -15.17 -27.74
CA SER A 375 -12.60 -15.72 -28.72
C SER A 375 -13.19 -14.61 -29.59
N SER A 376 -14.12 -14.96 -30.48
CA SER A 376 -14.86 -13.96 -31.27
C SER A 376 -15.78 -13.08 -30.42
N LEU A 377 -16.26 -13.58 -29.27
CA LEU A 377 -17.24 -12.92 -28.41
C LEU A 377 -16.62 -12.30 -27.14
N LEU A 378 -15.56 -12.90 -26.62
CA LEU A 378 -15.00 -12.57 -25.30
C LEU A 378 -13.49 -12.32 -25.39
N GLY A 379 -12.99 -11.33 -24.64
CA GLY A 379 -11.58 -11.17 -24.37
C GLY A 379 -11.03 -12.26 -23.44
N ALA A 380 -9.72 -12.44 -23.39
CA ALA A 380 -9.06 -13.44 -22.54
C ALA A 380 -9.44 -13.29 -21.05
N SER A 381 -9.52 -12.07 -20.57
CA SER A 381 -9.92 -11.72 -19.19
C SER A 381 -11.35 -12.15 -18.89
N ALA A 382 -12.30 -11.80 -19.75
CA ALA A 382 -13.70 -12.18 -19.61
C ALA A 382 -13.89 -13.71 -19.65
N SER A 383 -13.21 -14.38 -20.60
CA SER A 383 -13.25 -15.85 -20.71
C SER A 383 -12.67 -16.54 -19.49
N LEU A 384 -11.52 -16.06 -18.99
CA LEU A 384 -10.90 -16.61 -17.79
C LEU A 384 -11.80 -16.46 -16.57
N LEU A 385 -12.41 -15.29 -16.38
CA LEU A 385 -13.30 -15.00 -15.27
C LEU A 385 -14.49 -15.95 -15.25
N LEU A 386 -15.18 -16.12 -16.39
CA LEU A 386 -16.31 -17.05 -16.50
C LEU A 386 -15.89 -18.50 -16.23
N ASN A 387 -14.76 -18.95 -16.78
CA ASN A 387 -14.26 -20.30 -16.57
C ASN A 387 -13.89 -20.55 -15.09
N ALA A 388 -13.28 -19.56 -14.42
CA ALA A 388 -12.99 -19.64 -12.99
C ALA A 388 -14.28 -19.75 -12.15
N LEU A 389 -15.31 -18.95 -12.47
CA LEU A 389 -16.60 -19.00 -11.79
C LEU A 389 -17.32 -20.35 -12.03
N LYS A 390 -17.26 -20.91 -13.25
CA LYS A 390 -17.76 -22.27 -13.55
C LYS A 390 -17.08 -23.32 -12.69
N ALA A 391 -15.74 -23.29 -12.67
CA ALA A 391 -14.94 -24.25 -11.92
C ALA A 391 -15.21 -24.19 -10.42
N MET A 392 -15.36 -22.97 -9.85
CA MET A 392 -15.71 -22.78 -8.45
C MET A 392 -17.15 -23.21 -8.13
N GLY A 393 -18.08 -23.01 -9.05
CA GLY A 393 -19.48 -23.42 -8.93
C GLY A 393 -19.74 -24.89 -9.23
N GLY A 394 -18.71 -25.65 -9.61
CA GLY A 394 -18.88 -27.06 -10.00
C GLY A 394 -19.70 -27.26 -11.30
N VAL A 395 -19.72 -26.23 -12.15
CA VAL A 395 -20.46 -26.25 -13.43
C VAL A 395 -19.61 -26.93 -14.50
N ASP A 396 -20.23 -27.82 -15.28
CA ASP A 396 -19.59 -28.49 -16.41
C ASP A 396 -19.12 -27.47 -17.47
N ASP A 397 -17.89 -27.62 -17.97
CA ASP A 397 -17.28 -26.69 -18.94
C ASP A 397 -18.06 -26.60 -20.26
N ARG A 398 -18.84 -27.60 -20.61
CA ARG A 398 -19.66 -27.62 -21.84
C ARG A 398 -20.90 -26.73 -21.76
N LEU A 399 -21.28 -26.29 -20.56
CA LEU A 399 -22.47 -25.46 -20.35
C LEU A 399 -22.12 -24.00 -20.47
N ASP A 400 -22.88 -23.25 -21.26
CA ASP A 400 -22.74 -21.82 -21.35
C ASP A 400 -23.46 -21.11 -20.20
N LEU A 401 -22.77 -20.24 -19.47
CA LEU A 401 -23.36 -19.42 -18.42
C LEU A 401 -24.23 -18.30 -19.01
N ILE A 402 -23.81 -17.81 -20.17
CA ILE A 402 -24.45 -16.69 -20.88
C ILE A 402 -24.65 -17.17 -22.31
N SER A 403 -25.88 -17.10 -22.81
CA SER A 403 -26.16 -17.48 -24.18
C SER A 403 -25.61 -16.44 -25.18
N ALA A 404 -25.27 -16.91 -26.39
CA ALA A 404 -24.89 -16.03 -27.49
C ALA A 404 -25.95 -14.94 -27.77
N GLN A 405 -27.23 -15.29 -27.60
CA GLN A 405 -28.36 -14.37 -27.77
C GLN A 405 -28.33 -13.19 -26.79
N VAL A 406 -27.65 -13.29 -25.65
CA VAL A 406 -27.43 -12.20 -24.70
C VAL A 406 -26.17 -11.42 -25.06
N ILE A 407 -25.10 -12.10 -25.50
CA ILE A 407 -23.80 -11.50 -25.79
C ILE A 407 -23.86 -10.66 -27.08
N GLU A 408 -24.47 -11.19 -28.16
CA GLU A 408 -24.50 -10.54 -29.47
C GLU A 408 -25.16 -9.16 -29.48
N PRO A 409 -26.33 -8.93 -28.83
CA PRO A 409 -26.92 -7.59 -28.74
C PRO A 409 -26.03 -6.59 -27.99
N ILE A 410 -25.31 -7.02 -26.91
CA ILE A 410 -24.38 -6.16 -26.17
C ILE A 410 -23.20 -5.78 -27.08
N SER A 411 -22.65 -6.75 -27.80
CA SER A 411 -21.58 -6.54 -28.78
C SER A 411 -21.97 -5.56 -29.87
N ARG A 412 -23.21 -5.67 -30.39
CA ARG A 412 -23.77 -4.80 -31.40
C ARG A 412 -23.99 -3.39 -30.86
N LEU A 413 -24.59 -3.24 -29.68
CA LEU A 413 -24.74 -1.93 -29.01
C LEU A 413 -23.37 -1.26 -28.86
N LYS A 414 -22.37 -2.01 -28.44
CA LYS A 414 -20.99 -1.53 -28.23
C LYS A 414 -20.39 -1.00 -29.52
N THR A 415 -20.52 -1.71 -30.63
CA THR A 415 -19.90 -1.35 -31.91
C THR A 415 -20.72 -0.35 -32.72
N GLU A 416 -22.05 -0.51 -32.78
CA GLU A 416 -22.90 0.29 -33.64
C GLU A 416 -23.35 1.62 -33.00
N SER A 417 -23.58 1.63 -31.67
CA SER A 417 -24.11 2.78 -30.96
C SER A 417 -23.10 3.53 -30.12
N LEU A 418 -22.16 2.80 -29.45
CA LEU A 418 -21.16 3.41 -28.55
C LEU A 418 -19.82 3.69 -29.23
N GLY A 419 -19.67 3.32 -30.52
CA GLY A 419 -18.49 3.64 -31.32
C GLY A 419 -17.21 2.87 -30.99
N HIS A 420 -17.30 1.75 -30.26
CA HIS A 420 -16.17 0.88 -30.01
C HIS A 420 -15.82 0.05 -31.26
N HIS A 421 -14.54 -0.14 -31.51
CA HIS A 421 -14.09 -0.96 -32.64
C HIS A 421 -13.96 -2.46 -32.28
N ASN A 422 -13.87 -2.78 -30.99
CA ASN A 422 -13.73 -4.17 -30.53
C ASN A 422 -15.10 -4.72 -30.11
N PRO A 423 -15.61 -5.75 -30.82
CA PRO A 423 -16.91 -6.37 -30.51
C PRO A 423 -16.86 -7.28 -29.28
N ARG A 424 -15.67 -7.70 -28.84
CA ARG A 424 -15.50 -8.63 -27.71
C ARG A 424 -15.89 -7.94 -26.41
N LEU A 425 -16.59 -8.67 -25.54
CA LEU A 425 -16.95 -8.16 -24.22
C LEU A 425 -15.75 -8.16 -23.30
N HIS A 426 -15.62 -7.06 -22.52
CA HIS A 426 -14.73 -6.94 -21.38
C HIS A 426 -15.30 -7.62 -20.14
N SER A 427 -14.51 -7.73 -19.09
CA SER A 427 -14.89 -8.48 -17.90
C SER A 427 -16.09 -7.85 -17.15
N ASP A 428 -16.22 -6.53 -17.12
CA ASP A 428 -17.35 -5.83 -16.52
C ASP A 428 -18.65 -6.04 -17.31
N GLU A 429 -18.59 -5.94 -18.64
CA GLU A 429 -19.73 -6.22 -19.53
C GLU A 429 -20.23 -7.66 -19.38
N VAL A 430 -19.30 -8.61 -19.26
CA VAL A 430 -19.61 -10.02 -19.03
C VAL A 430 -20.25 -10.28 -17.67
N LEU A 431 -19.81 -9.59 -16.60
CA LEU A 431 -20.44 -9.71 -15.29
C LEU A 431 -21.87 -9.15 -15.26
N ILE A 432 -22.14 -8.06 -15.99
CA ILE A 432 -23.50 -7.54 -16.18
C ILE A 432 -24.35 -8.57 -16.90
N ALA A 433 -23.86 -9.13 -18.02
CA ALA A 433 -24.55 -10.17 -18.78
C ALA A 433 -24.81 -11.43 -17.95
N LEU A 434 -23.84 -11.84 -17.10
CA LEU A 434 -23.99 -12.96 -16.17
C LEU A 434 -25.09 -12.68 -15.14
N CYS A 435 -25.11 -11.45 -14.58
CA CYS A 435 -26.12 -11.04 -13.60
C CYS A 435 -27.54 -11.11 -14.21
N ILE A 436 -27.71 -10.64 -15.43
CA ILE A 436 -28.99 -10.71 -16.15
C ILE A 436 -29.36 -12.18 -16.42
N SER A 437 -28.41 -13.00 -16.89
CA SER A 437 -28.64 -14.41 -17.17
C SER A 437 -29.02 -15.21 -15.90
N ALA A 438 -28.44 -14.85 -14.76
CA ALA A 438 -28.71 -15.48 -13.47
C ALA A 438 -30.17 -15.31 -12.98
N LEU A 439 -30.93 -14.36 -13.52
CA LEU A 439 -32.35 -14.19 -13.19
C LEU A 439 -33.20 -15.38 -13.66
N THR A 440 -32.79 -16.05 -14.73
CA THR A 440 -33.59 -17.15 -15.35
C THR A 440 -32.80 -18.45 -15.52
N ASN A 441 -31.48 -18.40 -15.34
CA ASN A 441 -30.59 -19.57 -15.49
C ASN A 441 -29.96 -19.93 -14.14
N PRO A 442 -30.39 -21.05 -13.50
CA PRO A 442 -29.83 -21.50 -12.22
C PRO A 442 -28.32 -21.76 -12.26
N ILE A 443 -27.77 -22.17 -13.40
CA ILE A 443 -26.34 -22.44 -13.60
C ILE A 443 -25.56 -21.14 -13.55
N ALA A 444 -26.06 -20.09 -14.21
CA ALA A 444 -25.48 -18.76 -14.14
C ALA A 444 -25.53 -18.18 -12.70
N GLN A 445 -26.62 -18.46 -11.98
CA GLN A 445 -26.76 -18.07 -10.58
C GLN A 445 -25.72 -18.75 -9.67
N LEU A 446 -25.48 -20.07 -9.84
CA LEU A 446 -24.45 -20.81 -9.11
C LEU A 446 -23.05 -20.24 -9.36
N ALA A 447 -22.72 -19.93 -10.62
CA ALA A 447 -21.44 -19.33 -10.98
C ALA A 447 -21.29 -17.91 -10.39
N GLN A 448 -22.33 -17.07 -10.52
CA GLN A 448 -22.32 -15.70 -9.96
C GLN A 448 -22.09 -15.68 -8.45
N ALA A 449 -22.66 -16.62 -7.71
CA ALA A 449 -22.47 -16.74 -6.26
C ALA A 449 -21.00 -16.99 -5.85
N GLN A 450 -20.14 -17.41 -6.80
CA GLN A 450 -18.73 -17.67 -6.54
C GLN A 450 -17.83 -16.43 -6.67
N LEU A 451 -18.35 -15.26 -7.05
CA LEU A 451 -17.52 -14.05 -7.25
C LEU A 451 -16.62 -13.72 -6.04
N GLY A 452 -17.17 -13.83 -4.83
CA GLY A 452 -16.42 -13.58 -3.60
C GLY A 452 -15.31 -14.61 -3.32
N SER A 453 -15.44 -15.81 -3.86
CA SER A 453 -14.48 -16.92 -3.69
C SER A 453 -13.20 -16.73 -4.52
N LEU A 454 -13.20 -15.80 -5.48
CA LEU A 454 -12.02 -15.49 -6.30
C LEU A 454 -11.04 -14.52 -5.60
N ARG A 455 -11.40 -13.99 -4.44
CA ARG A 455 -10.50 -13.11 -3.68
C ARG A 455 -9.23 -13.83 -3.28
N GLY A 456 -8.08 -13.19 -3.56
CA GLY A 456 -6.75 -13.73 -3.27
C GLY A 456 -6.20 -14.70 -4.33
N CYS A 457 -6.96 -15.00 -5.40
CA CYS A 457 -6.44 -15.76 -6.53
C CYS A 457 -5.36 -14.99 -7.29
N ASP A 458 -4.40 -15.71 -7.87
CA ASP A 458 -3.41 -15.18 -8.81
C ASP A 458 -3.80 -15.47 -10.24
N ALA A 459 -3.88 -14.42 -11.06
CA ALA A 459 -4.13 -14.51 -12.50
C ALA A 459 -2.97 -13.95 -13.30
N HIS A 460 -2.56 -14.65 -14.34
CA HIS A 460 -1.54 -14.19 -15.27
C HIS A 460 -2.05 -14.22 -16.71
N PHE A 461 -1.70 -13.19 -17.48
CA PHE A 461 -2.10 -13.05 -18.89
C PHE A 461 -0.89 -13.03 -19.81
N SER A 462 -0.99 -13.70 -20.94
CA SER A 462 0.06 -13.78 -21.97
C SER A 462 0.29 -12.47 -22.73
N VAL A 463 -0.53 -11.45 -22.48
CA VAL A 463 -0.44 -10.09 -23.04
C VAL A 463 -0.97 -9.09 -22.01
N ILE A 464 -0.62 -7.81 -22.17
CA ILE A 464 -1.20 -6.72 -21.38
C ILE A 464 -2.69 -6.63 -21.71
N ILE A 465 -3.54 -6.77 -20.69
CA ILE A 465 -4.99 -6.60 -20.80
C ILE A 465 -5.41 -5.13 -20.59
N SER A 466 -6.68 -4.80 -20.84
CA SER A 466 -7.18 -3.43 -20.68
C SER A 466 -7.11 -2.94 -19.24
N GLU A 467 -7.00 -1.62 -19.06
CA GLU A 467 -7.00 -1.01 -17.72
C GLU A 467 -8.33 -1.26 -16.97
N GLU A 468 -9.44 -1.31 -17.71
CA GLU A 468 -10.76 -1.62 -17.16
C GLU A 468 -10.79 -3.04 -16.58
N ASP A 469 -10.25 -4.02 -17.31
CA ASP A 469 -10.15 -5.40 -16.83
C ASP A 469 -9.21 -5.49 -15.60
N ILE A 470 -8.05 -4.83 -15.64
CA ILE A 470 -7.13 -4.79 -14.50
C ILE A 470 -7.83 -4.21 -13.25
N LYS A 471 -8.55 -3.10 -13.40
CA LYS A 471 -9.29 -2.46 -12.30
C LYS A 471 -10.38 -3.38 -11.74
N LEU A 472 -11.12 -4.06 -12.61
CA LEU A 472 -12.15 -5.00 -12.18
C LEU A 472 -11.58 -6.17 -11.40
N TYR A 473 -10.55 -6.84 -11.91
CA TYR A 473 -9.89 -7.94 -11.23
C TYR A 473 -9.37 -7.52 -9.85
N LYS A 474 -8.73 -6.34 -9.75
CA LYS A 474 -8.31 -5.77 -8.46
C LYS A 474 -9.47 -5.51 -7.50
N ARG A 475 -10.63 -5.02 -7.99
CA ARG A 475 -11.84 -4.83 -7.17
C ARG A 475 -12.41 -6.15 -6.67
N LEU A 476 -12.32 -7.22 -7.46
CA LEU A 476 -12.67 -8.58 -7.04
C LEU A 476 -11.65 -9.18 -6.06
N GLY A 477 -10.53 -8.49 -5.81
CA GLY A 477 -9.46 -8.95 -4.95
C GLY A 477 -8.55 -9.99 -5.59
N ILE A 478 -8.54 -10.09 -6.92
CA ILE A 478 -7.68 -10.99 -7.70
C ILE A 478 -6.36 -10.26 -8.00
N HIS A 479 -5.23 -10.94 -7.81
CA HIS A 479 -3.92 -10.46 -8.16
C HIS A 479 -3.67 -10.71 -9.65
N VAL A 480 -3.38 -9.63 -10.40
CA VAL A 480 -3.19 -9.70 -11.85
C VAL A 480 -1.76 -9.38 -12.22
N THR A 481 -1.19 -10.20 -13.06
CA THR A 481 0.08 -9.99 -13.74
C THR A 481 -0.07 -10.25 -15.24
N CYS A 482 0.80 -9.65 -16.05
CA CYS A 482 0.78 -9.80 -17.51
C CYS A 482 2.21 -9.92 -18.03
N GLU A 483 2.35 -10.65 -19.15
CA GLU A 483 3.57 -10.53 -19.97
C GLU A 483 3.72 -9.11 -20.53
N PRO A 484 4.94 -8.57 -20.63
CA PRO A 484 5.20 -7.21 -21.12
C PRO A 484 5.08 -7.14 -22.65
N LYS A 485 3.95 -7.48 -23.21
CA LYS A 485 3.66 -7.38 -24.65
C LYS A 485 2.20 -7.07 -24.93
N TYR A 486 1.95 -6.34 -26.00
CA TYR A 486 0.60 -6.03 -26.47
C TYR A 486 0.08 -7.12 -27.43
N GLU A 487 -1.26 -7.30 -27.48
CA GLU A 487 -1.93 -8.21 -28.41
C GLU A 487 -1.67 -7.83 -29.87
N LEU A 488 -1.66 -6.54 -30.16
CA LEU A 488 -1.49 -6.00 -31.53
C LEU A 488 -0.33 -5.00 -31.57
N LYS A 489 0.38 -4.97 -32.72
CA LYS A 489 1.44 -3.99 -32.98
C LYS A 489 0.93 -2.59 -33.42
N LYS A 490 -0.36 -2.29 -33.24
CA LYS A 490 -0.94 -0.99 -33.56
C LYS A 490 -0.72 -0.03 -32.43
N LEU A 491 -0.24 1.19 -32.73
CA LEU A 491 0.06 2.24 -31.76
C LEU A 491 -1.19 2.86 -31.11
N TYR A 492 -2.36 2.69 -31.72
CA TYR A 492 -3.61 3.26 -31.24
C TYR A 492 -4.71 2.20 -31.19
N HIS A 493 -5.20 1.93 -29.99
CA HIS A 493 -6.32 1.05 -29.73
C HIS A 493 -7.37 1.84 -28.94
N LYS A 494 -8.39 2.34 -29.67
CA LYS A 494 -9.65 2.78 -29.08
C LYS A 494 -10.77 1.91 -29.59
#